data_3fc4959ecf3d86a2be346d0374b3d69b
#
_entry.id   3fc4959ecf3d86a2be346d0374b3d69b
#
_cell.length_a   1.000
_cell.length_b   1.000
_cell.length_c   1.000
_cell.angle_alpha   90.00
_cell.angle_beta   90.00
_cell.angle_gamma   90.00
#
_symmetry.space_group_name_H-M   'P 1'
#
loop_
_entity.id
_entity.type
_entity.pdbx_description
1 polymer ?
#
loop_
_entity_poly.entity_id
_entity_poly.type
_entity_poly.pdbx_seq_one_letter_code
_entity_poly.pdbx_strand_id
1 'polypeptide(L)'
;IRNMAAWMYRYYGKNVIILLDEYDTPMQEAYLQGYWDEYTSFIRSLFNATFKTNSYLERAIMTGITRVSKESIFSDLNNLRVVTTTSDIYAECFGFTEPEVFAALDEFGMSNKKDDVKQWYDGFNFGEHRDIYNPWSITNYLDEGKLRAYWAATSSNGLVSRLIRTASVDVKEKMEDLLKGQEIVVNFDEQIVYNQLDHNENAIWSLLLASGYLKADQVEHRGRLNKPWYHLAITNLETESMFESMFAGWFENQDANYNEFVKALLKGNLKEMNIYMNDVALATFSSFDTGRRPSAKSQPERFYHGICAGIAVGSERAIPDSI
;
A
#
# COMPACT_ATOMS: atom_id res chain seq x y z
N ILE A 1 -13.35 6.91 -27.09
CA ILE A 1 -14.42 7.03 -26.09
C ILE A 1 -15.46 8.06 -26.53
N ARG A 2 -15.10 9.33 -26.89
CA ARG A 2 -16.04 10.39 -27.32
C ARG A 2 -16.93 9.96 -28.48
N ASN A 3 -16.37 9.36 -29.55
CA ASN A 3 -17.15 8.90 -30.70
C ASN A 3 -18.13 7.77 -30.31
N MET A 4 -17.73 6.88 -29.44
CA MET A 4 -18.59 5.83 -28.90
C MET A 4 -19.76 6.44 -28.11
N ALA A 5 -19.50 7.44 -27.26
CA ALA A 5 -20.55 8.18 -26.56
C ALA A 5 -21.54 8.83 -27.54
N ALA A 6 -21.05 9.44 -28.63
CA ALA A 6 -21.91 10.00 -29.66
C ALA A 6 -22.78 8.96 -30.36
N TRP A 7 -22.25 7.78 -30.66
CA TRP A 7 -23.01 6.69 -31.28
C TRP A 7 -24.06 6.13 -30.32
N MET A 8 -23.74 5.92 -29.06
CA MET A 8 -24.69 5.50 -28.04
C MET A 8 -25.81 6.53 -27.85
N TYR A 9 -25.47 7.82 -27.80
CA TYR A 9 -26.45 8.88 -27.73
C TYR A 9 -27.42 8.86 -28.94
N ARG A 10 -26.90 8.71 -30.16
CA ARG A 10 -27.73 8.62 -31.37
C ARG A 10 -28.67 7.42 -31.35
N TYR A 11 -28.23 6.31 -30.80
CA TYR A 11 -29.02 5.08 -30.74
C TYR A 11 -30.06 5.10 -29.61
N TYR A 12 -29.66 5.50 -28.40
CA TYR A 12 -30.51 5.44 -27.22
C TYR A 12 -31.25 6.76 -26.91
N GLY A 13 -30.88 7.87 -27.52
CA GLY A 13 -31.44 9.20 -27.22
C GLY A 13 -31.12 9.74 -25.83
N LYS A 14 -30.10 9.20 -25.16
CA LYS A 14 -29.70 9.56 -23.80
C LYS A 14 -28.19 9.78 -23.73
N ASN A 15 -27.77 10.73 -22.90
CA ASN A 15 -26.35 10.92 -22.60
C ASN A 15 -25.78 9.71 -21.90
N VAL A 16 -24.47 9.51 -22.02
CA VAL A 16 -23.78 8.34 -21.48
C VAL A 16 -23.20 8.61 -20.09
N ILE A 17 -23.19 7.58 -19.26
CA ILE A 17 -22.40 7.55 -18.03
C ILE A 17 -21.14 6.75 -18.34
N ILE A 18 -19.97 7.31 -18.00
CA ILE A 18 -18.66 6.66 -18.18
C ILE A 18 -18.16 6.20 -16.81
N LEU A 19 -17.88 4.92 -16.71
CA LEU A 19 -17.25 4.30 -15.54
C LEU A 19 -15.83 3.90 -15.96
N LEU A 20 -14.83 4.42 -15.30
CA LEU A 20 -13.42 4.12 -15.55
C LEU A 20 -12.79 3.62 -14.25
N ASP A 21 -12.56 2.33 -14.20
CA ASP A 21 -11.98 1.66 -13.05
C ASP A 21 -10.46 1.57 -13.20
N GLU A 22 -9.75 1.69 -12.07
CA GLU A 22 -8.28 1.59 -12.00
C GLU A 22 -7.53 2.45 -13.03
N TYR A 23 -7.92 3.73 -13.16
CA TYR A 23 -7.36 4.62 -14.18
C TYR A 23 -5.84 4.81 -14.05
N ASP A 24 -5.29 4.59 -12.88
CA ASP A 24 -3.90 4.79 -12.53
C ASP A 24 -3.02 3.54 -12.66
N THR A 25 -3.59 2.35 -12.80
CA THR A 25 -2.83 1.10 -13.01
C THR A 25 -1.89 1.17 -14.22
N PRO A 26 -2.34 1.62 -15.43
CA PRO A 26 -1.42 1.79 -16.54
C PRO A 26 -0.39 2.91 -16.34
N MET A 27 -0.69 3.89 -15.48
CA MET A 27 0.25 4.96 -15.12
C MET A 27 1.36 4.42 -14.22
N GLN A 28 1.02 3.58 -13.25
CA GLN A 28 1.99 2.88 -12.43
C GLN A 28 2.94 2.04 -13.29
N GLU A 29 2.41 1.32 -14.27
CA GLU A 29 3.21 0.52 -15.20
C GLU A 29 4.13 1.41 -16.05
N ALA A 30 3.63 2.52 -16.56
CA ALA A 30 4.43 3.48 -17.31
C ALA A 30 5.60 4.06 -16.50
N TYR A 31 5.37 4.32 -15.20
CA TYR A 31 6.40 4.77 -14.27
C TYR A 31 7.46 3.68 -14.04
N LEU A 32 7.04 2.44 -13.78
CA LEU A 32 7.95 1.32 -13.53
C LEU A 32 8.80 0.95 -14.74
N GLN A 33 8.24 1.06 -15.95
CA GLN A 33 8.88 0.70 -17.22
C GLN A 33 9.60 1.85 -17.92
N GLY A 34 9.51 3.09 -17.39
CA GLY A 34 10.27 4.23 -17.86
C GLY A 34 9.71 4.93 -19.12
N TYR A 35 8.43 4.71 -19.49
CA TYR A 35 7.76 5.43 -20.59
C TYR A 35 6.69 6.42 -20.10
N TRP A 36 6.91 7.00 -18.92
CA TRP A 36 5.99 7.92 -18.24
C TRP A 36 5.54 9.10 -19.07
N ASP A 37 6.47 9.81 -19.71
CA ASP A 37 6.18 11.04 -20.45
C ASP A 37 5.29 10.79 -21.68
N GLU A 38 5.54 9.72 -22.41
CA GLU A 38 4.73 9.33 -23.55
C GLU A 38 3.31 8.99 -23.12
N TYR A 39 3.20 8.18 -22.06
CA TYR A 39 1.92 7.73 -21.55
C TYR A 39 1.08 8.89 -20.98
N THR A 40 1.67 9.77 -20.20
CA THR A 40 0.98 10.93 -19.61
C THR A 40 0.49 11.91 -20.66
N SER A 41 1.25 12.12 -21.73
CA SER A 41 0.82 12.94 -22.90
C SER A 41 -0.40 12.33 -23.60
N PHE A 42 -0.39 11.02 -23.82
CA PHE A 42 -1.51 10.31 -24.43
C PHE A 42 -2.77 10.36 -23.52
N ILE A 43 -2.63 10.02 -22.25
CA ILE A 43 -3.76 9.93 -21.32
C ILE A 43 -4.40 11.30 -21.08
N ARG A 44 -3.61 12.39 -21.04
CA ARG A 44 -4.12 13.77 -20.98
C ARG A 44 -5.05 14.07 -22.14
N SER A 45 -4.61 13.76 -23.35
CA SER A 45 -5.42 13.97 -24.56
C SER A 45 -6.70 13.15 -24.54
N LEU A 46 -6.60 11.89 -24.10
CA LEU A 46 -7.74 10.98 -23.95
C LEU A 46 -8.76 11.50 -22.94
N PHE A 47 -8.32 11.92 -21.76
CA PHE A 47 -9.21 12.40 -20.69
C PHE A 47 -9.84 13.74 -21.03
N ASN A 48 -9.10 14.66 -21.64
CA ASN A 48 -9.66 15.92 -22.13
C ASN A 48 -10.78 15.68 -23.15
N ALA A 49 -10.54 14.82 -24.14
CA ALA A 49 -11.56 14.49 -25.15
C ALA A 49 -12.77 13.75 -24.56
N THR A 50 -12.55 12.96 -23.51
CA THR A 50 -13.57 12.11 -22.89
C THR A 50 -14.44 12.89 -21.89
N PHE A 51 -13.83 13.70 -21.03
CA PHE A 51 -14.50 14.27 -19.86
C PHE A 51 -14.75 15.78 -19.96
N LYS A 52 -13.87 16.55 -20.64
CA LYS A 52 -14.00 18.01 -20.68
C LYS A 52 -14.88 18.52 -21.80
N THR A 53 -14.75 17.96 -22.99
CA THR A 53 -15.40 18.49 -24.21
C THR A 53 -16.40 17.53 -24.83
N ASN A 54 -16.91 16.59 -24.06
CA ASN A 54 -17.85 15.57 -24.53
C ASN A 54 -19.29 15.97 -24.22
N SER A 55 -19.98 16.52 -25.20
CA SER A 55 -21.40 16.94 -25.09
C SER A 55 -22.38 15.78 -24.90
N TYR A 56 -21.93 14.55 -25.08
CA TYR A 56 -22.74 13.33 -24.90
C TYR A 56 -22.54 12.70 -23.52
N LEU A 57 -21.65 13.26 -22.70
CA LEU A 57 -21.41 12.80 -21.34
C LEU A 57 -22.44 13.39 -20.38
N GLU A 58 -23.10 12.55 -19.60
CA GLU A 58 -23.95 12.98 -18.49
C GLU A 58 -23.16 13.02 -17.20
N ARG A 59 -22.45 11.94 -16.89
CA ARG A 59 -21.65 11.79 -15.67
C ARG A 59 -20.49 10.83 -15.93
N ALA A 60 -19.43 11.00 -15.15
CA ALA A 60 -18.33 10.04 -15.11
C ALA A 60 -17.96 9.73 -13.66
N ILE A 61 -17.55 8.48 -13.41
CA ILE A 61 -16.91 8.03 -12.18
C ILE A 61 -15.59 7.39 -12.57
N MET A 62 -14.53 7.80 -11.88
CA MET A 62 -13.19 7.26 -12.07
C MET A 62 -12.70 6.75 -10.72
N THR A 63 -12.17 5.53 -10.68
CA THR A 63 -11.56 4.94 -9.48
C THR A 63 -10.08 4.71 -9.70
N GLY A 64 -9.32 4.70 -8.63
CA GLY A 64 -7.88 4.44 -8.62
C GLY A 64 -7.30 4.60 -7.22
N ILE A 65 -6.13 4.04 -7.00
CA ILE A 65 -5.42 4.11 -5.71
C ILE A 65 -4.76 5.48 -5.56
N THR A 66 -4.21 6.03 -6.65
CA THR A 66 -3.43 7.25 -6.59
C THR A 66 -4.18 8.44 -7.17
N ARG A 67 -4.08 9.58 -6.47
CA ARG A 67 -4.56 10.84 -7.02
C ARG A 67 -3.47 11.51 -7.82
N VAL A 68 -3.47 11.34 -9.12
CA VAL A 68 -2.52 11.99 -10.05
C VAL A 68 -2.95 13.43 -10.37
N SER A 69 -3.23 14.24 -9.37
CA SER A 69 -3.89 15.53 -9.56
C SER A 69 -2.96 16.69 -9.85
N LYS A 70 -1.71 16.63 -9.43
CA LYS A 70 -0.70 17.68 -9.72
C LYS A 70 -0.01 17.49 -11.05
N GLU A 71 -0.06 16.28 -11.60
CA GLU A 71 0.36 16.07 -12.97
C GLU A 71 -0.62 16.78 -13.90
N SER A 72 -0.09 17.40 -14.92
CA SER A 72 -0.84 18.13 -15.91
C SER A 72 -1.97 17.35 -16.61
N ILE A 73 -2.16 16.08 -16.26
CA ILE A 73 -3.20 15.18 -16.75
C ILE A 73 -4.60 15.67 -16.36
N PHE A 74 -4.77 16.07 -15.10
CA PHE A 74 -6.06 16.55 -14.58
C PHE A 74 -6.16 18.07 -14.45
N SER A 75 -5.08 18.81 -14.69
CA SER A 75 -5.09 20.27 -14.60
C SER A 75 -6.15 20.92 -15.50
N ASP A 76 -6.53 20.22 -16.56
CA ASP A 76 -7.54 20.67 -17.51
C ASP A 76 -8.97 20.27 -17.13
N LEU A 77 -9.18 19.39 -16.17
CA LEU A 77 -10.49 18.91 -15.72
C LEU A 77 -10.95 19.69 -14.48
N ASN A 78 -11.58 20.85 -14.70
CA ASN A 78 -11.96 21.78 -13.62
C ASN A 78 -13.20 21.36 -12.83
N ASN A 79 -13.89 20.28 -13.24
CA ASN A 79 -15.15 19.82 -12.67
C ASN A 79 -15.04 18.49 -11.92
N LEU A 80 -13.83 18.06 -11.60
CA LEU A 80 -13.61 16.86 -10.81
C LEU A 80 -13.95 17.11 -9.34
N ARG A 81 -14.77 16.23 -8.78
CA ARG A 81 -14.90 16.07 -7.33
C ARG A 81 -14.03 14.88 -6.93
N VAL A 82 -13.03 15.14 -6.13
CA VAL A 82 -12.13 14.11 -5.66
C VAL A 82 -12.57 13.67 -4.27
N VAL A 83 -12.64 12.36 -4.07
CA VAL A 83 -12.94 11.69 -2.80
C VAL A 83 -11.78 10.75 -2.53
N THR A 84 -11.20 10.86 -1.33
CA THR A 84 -10.07 10.06 -0.87
C THR A 84 -10.45 9.27 0.37
N THR A 85 -9.56 8.46 0.87
CA THR A 85 -9.73 7.70 2.13
C THR A 85 -9.96 8.61 3.34
N THR A 86 -9.57 9.89 3.29
CA THR A 86 -9.81 10.87 4.35
C THR A 86 -11.10 11.66 4.19
N SER A 87 -11.93 11.33 3.18
CA SER A 87 -13.22 12.01 2.91
C SER A 87 -14.37 11.26 3.56
N ASP A 88 -15.31 12.00 4.18
CA ASP A 88 -16.53 11.42 4.78
C ASP A 88 -17.57 11.01 3.73
N ILE A 89 -17.47 11.56 2.53
CA ILE A 89 -18.43 11.30 1.46
C ILE A 89 -18.15 9.93 0.86
N TYR A 90 -19.20 9.09 0.77
CA TYR A 90 -19.15 7.72 0.29
C TYR A 90 -18.28 6.77 1.14
N ALA A 91 -17.99 7.13 2.39
CA ALA A 91 -17.14 6.36 3.28
C ALA A 91 -17.62 4.91 3.49
N GLU A 92 -18.94 4.67 3.45
CA GLU A 92 -19.56 3.34 3.61
C GLU A 92 -19.88 2.65 2.27
N CYS A 93 -19.46 3.25 1.11
CA CYS A 93 -19.84 2.71 -0.21
C CYS A 93 -18.82 1.74 -0.80
N PHE A 94 -17.59 1.70 -0.27
CA PHE A 94 -16.46 0.97 -0.86
C PHE A 94 -15.87 -0.09 0.07
N GLY A 95 -16.66 -0.58 1.02
CA GLY A 95 -16.30 -1.64 1.95
C GLY A 95 -17.54 -2.19 2.62
N PHE A 96 -17.38 -3.24 3.41
CA PHE A 96 -18.44 -3.69 4.30
C PHE A 96 -18.28 -3.03 5.66
N THR A 97 -19.38 -2.57 6.24
CA THR A 97 -19.43 -2.08 7.61
C THR A 97 -19.41 -3.26 8.60
N GLU A 98 -18.96 -3.02 9.83
CA GLU A 98 -18.94 -4.05 10.87
C GLU A 98 -20.31 -4.74 11.07
N PRO A 99 -21.46 -4.00 11.13
CA PRO A 99 -22.77 -4.65 11.23
C PRO A 99 -23.08 -5.60 10.07
N GLU A 100 -22.70 -5.25 8.83
CA GLU A 100 -22.90 -6.11 7.67
C GLU A 100 -22.04 -7.37 7.75
N VAL A 101 -20.75 -7.24 8.12
CA VAL A 101 -19.86 -8.38 8.31
C VAL A 101 -20.35 -9.29 9.42
N PHE A 102 -20.76 -8.75 10.54
CA PHE A 102 -21.25 -9.55 11.68
C PHE A 102 -22.56 -10.25 11.36
N ALA A 103 -23.46 -9.61 10.60
CA ALA A 103 -24.69 -10.25 10.13
C ALA A 103 -24.37 -11.41 9.16
N ALA A 104 -23.42 -11.23 8.24
CA ALA A 104 -22.98 -12.29 7.34
C ALA A 104 -22.34 -13.46 8.11
N LEU A 105 -21.49 -13.20 9.10
CA LEU A 105 -20.91 -14.24 9.94
C LEU A 105 -21.99 -15.03 10.70
N ASP A 106 -23.03 -14.35 11.19
CA ASP A 106 -24.15 -15.01 11.87
C ASP A 106 -24.94 -15.92 10.90
N GLU A 107 -25.18 -15.46 9.67
CA GLU A 107 -25.88 -16.24 8.62
C GLU A 107 -25.08 -17.48 8.20
N PHE A 108 -23.76 -17.37 8.12
CA PHE A 108 -22.87 -18.49 7.78
C PHE A 108 -22.55 -19.40 8.98
N GLY A 109 -23.14 -19.17 10.16
CA GLY A 109 -22.93 -19.98 11.36
C GLY A 109 -21.56 -19.78 12.02
N MET A 110 -20.91 -18.63 11.76
CA MET A 110 -19.58 -18.28 12.24
C MET A 110 -19.61 -17.20 13.33
N SER A 111 -20.70 -17.07 14.10
CA SER A 111 -20.89 -16.02 15.12
C SER A 111 -19.77 -15.97 16.16
N ASN A 112 -19.12 -17.12 16.44
CA ASN A 112 -18.00 -17.23 17.38
C ASN A 112 -16.65 -16.78 16.79
N LYS A 113 -16.62 -16.31 15.54
CA LYS A 113 -15.42 -15.87 14.81
C LYS A 113 -15.32 -14.37 14.65
N LYS A 114 -16.25 -13.60 15.21
CA LYS A 114 -16.29 -12.13 15.04
C LYS A 114 -15.00 -11.46 15.49
N ASP A 115 -14.45 -11.84 16.63
CA ASP A 115 -13.21 -11.25 17.14
C ASP A 115 -11.99 -11.61 16.28
N ASP A 116 -11.90 -12.86 15.81
CA ASP A 116 -10.85 -13.33 14.92
C ASP A 116 -10.90 -12.53 13.59
N VAL A 117 -12.11 -12.40 13.01
CA VAL A 117 -12.34 -11.68 11.74
C VAL A 117 -12.06 -10.19 11.91
N LYS A 118 -12.42 -9.60 13.05
CA LYS A 118 -12.10 -8.20 13.35
C LYS A 118 -10.59 -7.98 13.37
N GLN A 119 -9.83 -8.78 14.06
CA GLN A 119 -8.37 -8.65 14.11
C GLN A 119 -7.70 -8.80 12.74
N TRP A 120 -8.22 -9.70 11.90
CA TRP A 120 -7.61 -10.00 10.61
C TRP A 120 -7.97 -9.03 9.50
N TYR A 121 -9.20 -8.53 9.44
CA TYR A 121 -9.73 -7.86 8.25
C TYR A 121 -10.34 -6.49 8.48
N ASP A 122 -10.51 -6.08 9.74
CA ASP A 122 -10.98 -4.75 10.09
C ASP A 122 -9.86 -3.70 9.94
N GLY A 123 -10.24 -2.43 10.05
CA GLY A 123 -9.31 -1.33 10.26
C GLY A 123 -9.18 -0.36 9.10
N PHE A 124 -9.94 -0.51 8.02
CA PHE A 124 -10.01 0.56 7.02
C PHE A 124 -10.80 1.73 7.59
N ASN A 125 -10.18 2.91 7.55
CA ASN A 125 -10.78 4.15 8.00
C ASN A 125 -11.03 5.06 6.81
N PHE A 126 -12.29 5.49 6.61
CA PHE A 126 -12.65 6.42 5.56
C PHE A 126 -13.30 7.67 6.18
N GLY A 127 -12.59 8.81 6.15
CA GLY A 127 -12.97 10.01 6.88
C GLY A 127 -13.11 9.73 8.37
N GLU A 128 -14.28 10.03 8.94
CA GLU A 128 -14.63 9.75 10.34
C GLU A 128 -15.19 8.32 10.56
N HIS A 129 -15.45 7.56 9.47
CA HIS A 129 -15.98 6.20 9.56
C HIS A 129 -14.85 5.20 9.85
N ARG A 130 -15.11 4.34 10.81
CA ARG A 130 -14.22 3.29 11.29
C ARG A 130 -14.83 1.92 11.05
N ASP A 131 -14.03 0.87 11.30
CA ASP A 131 -14.48 -0.52 11.24
C ASP A 131 -15.06 -0.88 9.85
N ILE A 132 -14.35 -0.48 8.79
CA ILE A 132 -14.67 -0.87 7.40
C ILE A 132 -13.77 -2.04 6.99
N TYR A 133 -14.36 -3.01 6.34
CA TYR A 133 -13.72 -4.27 5.94
C TYR A 133 -13.59 -4.38 4.43
N ASN A 134 -12.49 -4.99 3.98
CA ASN A 134 -12.31 -5.30 2.56
C ASN A 134 -13.29 -6.39 2.10
N PRO A 135 -14.15 -6.14 1.11
CA PRO A 135 -15.14 -7.12 0.66
C PRO A 135 -14.54 -8.41 0.12
N TRP A 136 -13.38 -8.33 -0.56
CA TRP A 136 -12.70 -9.50 -1.09
C TRP A 136 -12.24 -10.44 0.04
N SER A 137 -11.64 -9.89 1.07
CA SER A 137 -11.18 -10.67 2.22
C SER A 137 -12.32 -11.32 2.97
N ILE A 138 -13.41 -10.58 3.22
CA ILE A 138 -14.59 -11.11 3.92
C ILE A 138 -15.29 -12.19 3.10
N THR A 139 -15.54 -11.99 1.80
CA THR A 139 -16.22 -12.98 0.98
C THR A 139 -15.43 -14.28 0.86
N ASN A 140 -14.10 -14.19 0.71
CA ASN A 140 -13.26 -15.40 0.67
C ASN A 140 -13.18 -16.08 2.05
N TYR A 141 -13.14 -15.32 3.13
CA TYR A 141 -13.18 -15.90 4.48
C TYR A 141 -14.48 -16.65 4.73
N LEU A 142 -15.63 -16.08 4.34
CA LEU A 142 -16.94 -16.74 4.49
C LEU A 142 -17.01 -18.04 3.68
N ASP A 143 -16.38 -18.10 2.52
CA ASP A 143 -16.34 -19.31 1.67
C ASP A 143 -15.40 -20.39 2.22
N GLU A 144 -14.19 -20.01 2.66
CA GLU A 144 -13.15 -20.96 3.07
C GLU A 144 -13.11 -21.25 4.56
N GLY A 145 -13.54 -20.33 5.42
CA GLY A 145 -13.46 -20.42 6.88
C GLY A 145 -12.03 -20.35 7.44
N LYS A 146 -11.05 -19.85 6.68
CA LYS A 146 -9.64 -19.82 7.05
C LYS A 146 -9.15 -18.38 7.17
N LEU A 147 -8.49 -18.06 8.27
CA LEU A 147 -7.81 -16.78 8.44
C LEU A 147 -6.48 -16.79 7.69
N ARG A 148 -6.37 -15.91 6.68
CA ARG A 148 -5.16 -15.72 5.87
C ARG A 148 -5.26 -14.43 5.06
N ALA A 149 -4.15 -13.98 4.49
CA ALA A 149 -4.17 -12.88 3.53
C ALA A 149 -4.87 -13.31 2.24
N TYR A 150 -5.98 -12.64 1.90
CA TYR A 150 -6.71 -12.82 0.64
C TYR A 150 -6.45 -11.65 -0.30
N TRP A 151 -6.82 -10.43 0.11
CA TRP A 151 -6.64 -9.24 -0.70
C TRP A 151 -5.16 -8.84 -0.80
N ALA A 152 -4.47 -8.78 0.32
CA ALA A 152 -3.06 -8.39 0.33
C ALA A 152 -2.15 -9.34 -0.46
N ALA A 153 -2.57 -10.61 -0.63
CA ALA A 153 -1.84 -11.58 -1.45
C ALA A 153 -2.09 -11.43 -2.96
N THR A 154 -3.15 -10.72 -3.38
CA THR A 154 -3.47 -10.55 -4.81
C THR A 154 -2.79 -9.35 -5.44
N SER A 155 -2.38 -8.36 -4.64
CA SER A 155 -1.79 -7.13 -5.14
C SER A 155 -0.35 -7.33 -5.59
N SER A 156 -0.01 -6.69 -6.73
CA SER A 156 1.38 -6.56 -7.16
C SER A 156 2.10 -5.55 -6.26
N ASN A 157 2.72 -6.03 -5.19
CA ASN A 157 3.43 -5.20 -4.22
C ASN A 157 4.80 -4.68 -4.72
N GLY A 158 5.11 -4.83 -6.02
CA GLY A 158 6.41 -4.51 -6.60
C GLY A 158 6.82 -3.06 -6.41
N LEU A 159 5.90 -2.11 -6.59
CA LEU A 159 6.19 -0.68 -6.38
C LEU A 159 6.50 -0.39 -4.91
N VAL A 160 5.64 -0.84 -3.99
CA VAL A 160 5.81 -0.64 -2.55
C VAL A 160 7.11 -1.28 -2.07
N SER A 161 7.36 -2.53 -2.46
CA SER A 161 8.58 -3.25 -2.15
C SER A 161 9.83 -2.51 -2.63
N ARG A 162 9.82 -2.01 -3.88
CA ARG A 162 10.91 -1.20 -4.43
C ARG A 162 11.14 0.07 -3.64
N LEU A 163 10.08 0.82 -3.34
CA LEU A 163 10.16 2.09 -2.64
C LEU A 163 10.71 1.92 -1.22
N ILE A 164 10.20 0.96 -0.44
CA ILE A 164 10.71 0.70 0.92
C ILE A 164 12.17 0.24 0.87
N ARG A 165 12.51 -0.64 -0.07
CA ARG A 165 13.88 -1.17 -0.20
C ARG A 165 14.89 -0.07 -0.49
N THR A 166 14.55 0.90 -1.35
CA THR A 166 15.42 2.00 -1.76
C THR A 166 15.29 3.26 -0.89
N ALA A 167 14.37 3.27 0.09
CA ALA A 167 14.15 4.39 0.98
C ALA A 167 15.31 4.64 1.95
N SER A 168 15.33 5.82 2.55
CA SER A 168 16.28 6.19 3.59
C SER A 168 16.16 5.36 4.87
N VAL A 169 17.12 5.52 5.75
CA VAL A 169 17.13 4.90 7.08
C VAL A 169 15.91 5.36 7.90
N ASP A 170 15.53 6.64 7.82
CA ASP A 170 14.38 7.20 8.56
C ASP A 170 13.06 6.51 8.17
N VAL A 171 12.84 6.25 6.87
CA VAL A 171 11.65 5.52 6.40
C VAL A 171 11.69 4.06 6.89
N LYS A 172 12.84 3.43 6.85
CA LYS A 172 13.01 2.03 7.30
C LYS A 172 12.79 1.88 8.80
N GLU A 173 13.30 2.83 9.61
CA GLU A 173 13.06 2.87 11.07
C GLU A 173 11.55 3.03 11.37
N LYS A 174 10.87 3.92 10.67
CA LYS A 174 9.41 4.08 10.80
C LYS A 174 8.63 2.84 10.39
N MET A 175 9.06 2.14 9.32
CA MET A 175 8.46 0.87 8.93
C MET A 175 8.66 -0.21 10.00
N GLU A 176 9.84 -0.24 10.65
CA GLU A 176 10.10 -1.13 11.78
C GLU A 176 9.20 -0.82 12.98
N ASP A 177 9.00 0.46 13.29
CA ASP A 177 8.10 0.89 14.36
C ASP A 177 6.65 0.45 14.07
N LEU A 178 6.18 0.59 12.83
CA LEU A 178 4.87 0.11 12.38
C LEU A 178 4.72 -1.40 12.56
N LEU A 179 5.74 -2.19 12.18
CA LEU A 179 5.73 -3.65 12.36
C LEU A 179 5.77 -4.10 13.82
N LYS A 180 6.24 -3.25 14.71
CA LYS A 180 6.16 -3.47 16.16
C LYS A 180 4.80 -3.04 16.75
N GLY A 181 3.83 -2.69 15.90
CA GLY A 181 2.52 -2.20 16.31
C GLY A 181 2.53 -0.78 16.87
N GLN A 182 3.58 0.00 16.60
CA GLN A 182 3.65 1.40 17.00
C GLN A 182 3.05 2.30 15.93
N GLU A 183 2.45 3.38 16.34
CA GLU A 183 1.97 4.44 15.48
C GLU A 183 3.13 5.36 15.07
N ILE A 184 3.15 5.80 13.82
CA ILE A 184 4.06 6.85 13.35
C ILE A 184 3.29 8.14 13.05
N VAL A 185 3.93 9.28 13.27
CA VAL A 185 3.33 10.59 12.98
C VAL A 185 4.11 11.27 11.86
N VAL A 186 3.47 11.45 10.71
CA VAL A 186 4.10 11.95 9.50
C VAL A 186 3.26 13.04 8.82
N ASN A 187 3.95 13.94 8.12
CA ASN A 187 3.32 14.96 7.29
C ASN A 187 3.61 14.66 5.82
N PHE A 188 2.57 14.53 5.02
CA PHE A 188 2.68 14.34 3.58
C PHE A 188 1.51 15.02 2.85
N ASP A 189 1.63 15.11 1.53
CA ASP A 189 0.54 15.52 0.65
C ASP A 189 -0.19 14.25 0.16
N GLU A 190 -1.50 14.17 0.35
CA GLU A 190 -2.31 13.05 -0.15
C GLU A 190 -2.32 12.97 -1.68
N GLN A 191 -1.89 14.03 -2.35
CA GLN A 191 -1.81 14.07 -3.79
C GLN A 191 -0.49 13.48 -4.27
N ILE A 192 -0.47 12.18 -4.48
CA ILE A 192 0.71 11.49 -4.97
C ILE A 192 0.97 11.86 -6.43
N VAL A 193 2.21 12.20 -6.71
CA VAL A 193 2.72 12.35 -8.06
C VAL A 193 3.83 11.33 -8.22
N TYR A 194 3.71 10.41 -9.17
CA TYR A 194 4.67 9.31 -9.33
C TYR A 194 6.12 9.77 -9.46
N ASN A 195 6.37 10.88 -10.18
CA ASN A 195 7.70 11.45 -10.30
C ASN A 195 8.24 12.05 -8.98
N GLN A 196 7.40 12.27 -7.98
CA GLN A 196 7.83 12.70 -6.65
C GLN A 196 8.24 11.52 -5.75
N LEU A 197 7.85 10.29 -6.08
CA LEU A 197 8.23 9.11 -5.31
C LEU A 197 9.75 8.92 -5.24
N ASP A 198 10.47 9.33 -6.30
CA ASP A 198 11.93 9.25 -6.33
C ASP A 198 12.64 10.40 -5.59
N HIS A 199 11.92 11.48 -5.25
CA HIS A 199 12.50 12.72 -4.69
C HIS A 199 11.90 13.14 -3.35
N ASN A 200 10.78 12.57 -2.95
CA ASN A 200 10.06 12.89 -1.72
C ASN A 200 9.74 11.61 -0.95
N GLU A 201 10.58 11.29 0.01
CA GLU A 201 10.43 10.08 0.83
C GLU A 201 9.08 10.00 1.56
N ASN A 202 8.49 11.15 1.91
CA ASN A 202 7.17 11.17 2.54
C ASN A 202 6.02 10.76 1.59
N ALA A 203 6.27 10.74 0.28
CA ALA A 203 5.27 10.27 -0.68
C ALA A 203 4.95 8.77 -0.53
N ILE A 204 5.85 7.98 0.06
CA ILE A 204 5.59 6.57 0.34
C ILE A 204 4.42 6.40 1.33
N TRP A 205 4.33 7.25 2.35
CA TRP A 205 3.26 7.19 3.34
C TRP A 205 1.89 7.48 2.73
N SER A 206 1.85 8.45 1.80
CA SER A 206 0.65 8.73 1.03
C SER A 206 0.21 7.54 0.17
N LEU A 207 1.15 6.85 -0.49
CA LEU A 207 0.86 5.66 -1.26
C LEU A 207 0.36 4.52 -0.38
N LEU A 208 1.01 4.25 0.75
CA LEU A 208 0.63 3.18 1.67
C LEU A 208 -0.75 3.42 2.30
N LEU A 209 -1.09 4.67 2.62
CA LEU A 209 -2.42 5.05 3.10
C LEU A 209 -3.47 4.88 1.99
N ALA A 210 -3.22 5.42 0.79
CA ALA A 210 -4.16 5.34 -0.33
C ALA A 210 -4.39 3.89 -0.80
N SER A 211 -3.38 3.03 -0.70
CA SER A 211 -3.48 1.59 -1.00
C SER A 211 -4.16 0.78 0.11
N GLY A 212 -4.47 1.38 1.26
CA GLY A 212 -5.08 0.68 2.39
C GLY A 212 -4.12 -0.21 3.20
N TYR A 213 -2.81 -0.14 2.96
CA TYR A 213 -1.82 -0.87 3.77
C TYR A 213 -1.61 -0.24 5.14
N LEU A 214 -1.77 1.08 5.21
CA LEU A 214 -1.83 1.82 6.45
C LEU A 214 -3.20 2.47 6.60
N LYS A 215 -3.59 2.68 7.85
CA LYS A 215 -4.76 3.49 8.24
C LYS A 215 -4.31 4.75 8.93
N ALA A 216 -5.10 5.81 8.83
CA ALA A 216 -4.96 7.02 9.62
C ALA A 216 -5.93 6.94 10.81
N ASP A 217 -5.40 6.77 12.01
CA ASP A 217 -6.22 6.75 13.22
C ASP A 217 -6.62 8.16 13.65
N GLN A 218 -5.77 9.14 13.36
CA GLN A 218 -6.04 10.54 13.62
C GLN A 218 -5.35 11.42 12.56
N VAL A 219 -5.99 12.52 12.20
CA VAL A 219 -5.39 13.61 11.42
C VAL A 219 -5.44 14.89 12.25
N GLU A 220 -4.29 15.44 12.58
CA GLU A 220 -4.18 16.69 13.29
C GLU A 220 -3.58 17.78 12.41
N HIS A 221 -3.94 19.02 12.68
CA HIS A 221 -3.45 20.14 11.92
C HIS A 221 -2.49 20.98 12.76
N ARG A 222 -1.26 21.20 12.29
CA ARG A 222 -0.18 21.87 13.03
C ARG A 222 0.28 23.14 12.35
N GLY A 223 0.68 24.08 13.19
CA GLY A 223 1.32 25.34 12.79
C GLY A 223 0.39 26.35 12.13
N ARG A 224 0.94 27.53 11.78
CA ARG A 224 0.17 28.65 11.20
C ARG A 224 -0.46 28.32 9.83
N LEU A 225 0.12 27.41 9.09
CA LEU A 225 -0.36 27.01 7.77
C LEU A 225 -1.31 25.83 7.82
N ASN A 226 -1.73 25.42 9.01
CA ASN A 226 -2.70 24.33 9.22
C ASN A 226 -2.35 23.05 8.45
N LYS A 227 -1.06 22.64 8.47
CA LYS A 227 -0.58 21.47 7.75
C LYS A 227 -1.09 20.19 8.40
N PRO A 228 -1.62 19.22 7.63
CA PRO A 228 -2.07 17.95 8.18
C PRO A 228 -0.88 17.08 8.63
N TRP A 229 -1.03 16.44 9.75
CA TRP A 229 -0.16 15.40 10.28
C TRP A 229 -0.97 14.16 10.53
N TYR A 230 -0.53 13.04 9.99
CA TYR A 230 -1.25 11.78 10.00
C TYR A 230 -0.64 10.85 11.03
N HIS A 231 -1.45 10.30 11.88
CA HIS A 231 -1.12 9.22 12.80
C HIS A 231 -1.42 7.91 12.07
N LEU A 232 -0.37 7.24 11.61
CA LEU A 232 -0.47 6.05 10.78
C LEU A 232 -0.13 4.79 11.56
N ALA A 233 -0.93 3.76 11.36
CA ALA A 233 -0.71 2.40 11.84
C ALA A 233 -0.92 1.38 10.70
N ILE A 234 -0.43 0.16 10.86
CA ILE A 234 -0.78 -0.95 9.96
C ILE A 234 -2.27 -1.20 10.06
N THR A 235 -2.93 -1.43 8.93
CA THR A 235 -4.39 -1.51 8.87
C THR A 235 -4.91 -2.68 9.70
N ASN A 236 -4.35 -3.88 9.52
CA ASN A 236 -4.79 -5.11 10.19
C ASN A 236 -3.75 -6.24 10.05
N LEU A 237 -4.04 -7.43 10.60
CA LEU A 237 -3.14 -8.59 10.50
C LEU A 237 -2.94 -9.09 9.07
N GLU A 238 -3.90 -8.91 8.18
CA GLU A 238 -3.75 -9.26 6.77
C GLU A 238 -2.64 -8.45 6.11
N THR A 239 -2.63 -7.13 6.33
CA THR A 239 -1.59 -6.23 5.79
C THR A 239 -0.25 -6.39 6.51
N GLU A 240 -0.25 -6.68 7.81
CA GLU A 240 0.97 -7.03 8.55
C GLU A 240 1.64 -8.28 7.97
N SER A 241 0.87 -9.36 7.76
CA SER A 241 1.35 -10.60 7.13
C SER A 241 1.90 -10.38 5.72
N MET A 242 1.32 -9.45 4.96
CA MET A 242 1.83 -9.07 3.64
C MET A 242 3.20 -8.40 3.75
N PHE A 243 3.39 -7.45 4.68
CA PHE A 243 4.69 -6.81 4.90
C PHE A 243 5.73 -7.82 5.38
N GLU A 244 5.41 -8.71 6.31
CA GLU A 244 6.30 -9.77 6.75
C GLU A 244 6.76 -10.64 5.56
N SER A 245 5.81 -11.07 4.72
CA SER A 245 6.10 -11.89 3.54
C SER A 245 6.95 -11.14 2.51
N MET A 246 6.69 -9.85 2.32
CA MET A 246 7.45 -9.00 1.41
C MET A 246 8.90 -8.86 1.89
N PHE A 247 9.13 -8.63 3.18
CA PHE A 247 10.47 -8.54 3.74
C PHE A 247 11.20 -9.89 3.70
N ALA A 248 10.52 -10.99 4.04
CA ALA A 248 11.09 -12.33 3.91
C ALA A 248 11.56 -12.60 2.46
N GLY A 249 10.74 -12.25 1.46
CA GLY A 249 11.06 -12.42 0.05
C GLY A 249 12.27 -11.62 -0.44
N TRP A 250 12.67 -10.54 0.24
CA TRP A 250 13.90 -9.84 -0.10
C TRP A 250 15.15 -10.67 0.17
N PHE A 251 15.06 -11.63 1.08
CA PHE A 251 16.15 -12.52 1.47
C PHE A 251 16.13 -13.85 0.69
N GLU A 252 14.94 -14.29 0.24
CA GLU A 252 14.79 -15.55 -0.50
C GLU A 252 15.38 -15.49 -1.92
N ASN A 253 15.34 -14.31 -2.57
CA ASN A 253 15.83 -14.12 -3.94
C ASN A 253 17.37 -14.06 -4.06
N GLN A 254 18.10 -14.17 -2.96
CA GLN A 254 19.55 -14.34 -2.96
C GLN A 254 19.86 -15.83 -2.79
N ASP A 255 19.82 -16.57 -3.89
CA ASP A 255 20.09 -18.00 -3.98
C ASP A 255 21.26 -18.44 -3.08
N ALA A 256 21.02 -19.45 -2.27
CA ALA A 256 21.95 -20.14 -1.37
C ALA A 256 22.39 -19.41 -0.08
N ASN A 257 22.39 -18.08 -0.02
CA ASN A 257 22.99 -17.35 1.10
C ASN A 257 22.16 -17.38 2.39
N TYR A 258 20.80 -17.41 2.29
CA TYR A 258 19.93 -17.46 3.47
C TYR A 258 20.16 -18.74 4.30
N ASN A 259 20.20 -19.89 3.64
CA ASN A 259 20.45 -21.17 4.31
C ASN A 259 21.84 -21.20 4.97
N GLU A 260 22.84 -20.58 4.36
CA GLU A 260 24.18 -20.45 4.91
C GLU A 260 24.22 -19.50 6.12
N PHE A 261 23.43 -18.41 6.10
CA PHE A 261 23.28 -17.54 7.27
C PHE A 261 22.65 -18.27 8.45
N VAL A 262 21.54 -19.00 8.23
CA VAL A 262 20.87 -19.77 9.30
C VAL A 262 21.82 -20.86 9.85
N LYS A 263 22.55 -21.53 8.97
CA LYS A 263 23.57 -22.52 9.40
C LYS A 263 24.68 -21.86 10.20
N ALA A 264 25.15 -20.68 9.77
CA ALA A 264 26.17 -19.91 10.48
C ALA A 264 25.67 -19.45 11.85
N LEU A 265 24.41 -18.99 11.94
CA LEU A 265 23.74 -18.59 13.18
C LEU A 265 23.64 -19.77 14.15
N LEU A 266 23.15 -20.93 13.70
CA LEU A 266 23.01 -22.13 14.52
C LEU A 266 24.35 -22.67 15.02
N LYS A 267 25.43 -22.46 14.25
CA LYS A 267 26.81 -22.81 14.61
C LYS A 267 27.54 -21.75 15.42
N GLY A 268 26.95 -20.57 15.64
CA GLY A 268 27.60 -19.44 16.29
C GLY A 268 28.78 -18.87 15.47
N ASN A 269 28.82 -19.09 14.15
CA ASN A 269 29.90 -18.65 13.28
C ASN A 269 29.70 -17.19 12.87
N LEU A 270 30.13 -16.26 13.73
CA LEU A 270 29.99 -14.82 13.52
C LEU A 270 30.65 -14.30 12.21
N LYS A 271 31.69 -14.95 11.75
CA LYS A 271 32.38 -14.54 10.52
C LYS A 271 31.53 -14.80 9.28
N GLU A 272 30.94 -15.98 9.17
CA GLU A 272 30.03 -16.31 8.07
C GLU A 272 28.73 -15.53 8.14
N MET A 273 28.17 -15.32 9.35
CA MET A 273 27.02 -14.44 9.56
C MET A 273 27.31 -13.02 9.06
N ASN A 274 28.49 -12.49 9.36
CA ASN A 274 28.87 -11.13 8.96
C ASN A 274 29.08 -11.00 7.45
N ILE A 275 29.61 -12.02 6.80
CA ILE A 275 29.73 -12.08 5.33
C ILE A 275 28.33 -12.00 4.71
N TYR A 276 27.42 -12.87 5.14
CA TYR A 276 26.05 -12.88 4.66
C TYR A 276 25.33 -11.54 4.88
N MET A 277 25.44 -10.98 6.10
CA MET A 277 24.83 -9.69 6.43
C MET A 277 25.39 -8.54 5.58
N ASN A 278 26.66 -8.57 5.24
CA ASN A 278 27.26 -7.59 4.34
C ASN A 278 26.77 -7.76 2.89
N ASP A 279 26.63 -8.99 2.41
CA ASP A 279 26.11 -9.28 1.07
C ASP A 279 24.63 -8.83 0.96
N VAL A 280 23.81 -9.11 1.96
CA VAL A 280 22.43 -8.64 2.05
C VAL A 280 22.39 -7.13 2.12
N ALA A 281 23.22 -6.50 2.97
CA ALA A 281 23.30 -5.06 3.09
C ALA A 281 23.67 -4.40 1.75
N LEU A 282 24.67 -4.92 1.04
CA LEU A 282 25.09 -4.41 -0.27
C LEU A 282 24.01 -4.58 -1.35
N ALA A 283 23.22 -5.64 -1.28
CA ALA A 283 22.14 -5.90 -2.24
C ALA A 283 20.84 -5.15 -1.92
N THR A 284 20.60 -4.85 -0.63
CA THR A 284 19.32 -4.31 -0.15
C THR A 284 19.40 -2.82 0.20
N PHE A 285 20.60 -2.33 0.55
CA PHE A 285 20.83 -0.94 0.94
C PHE A 285 21.61 -0.19 -0.13
N SER A 286 21.28 1.07 -0.34
CA SER A 286 22.10 1.93 -1.20
C SER A 286 23.47 2.15 -0.55
N SER A 287 24.49 2.50 -1.37
CA SER A 287 25.85 2.80 -0.88
C SER A 287 25.92 3.95 0.13
N PHE A 288 24.83 4.71 0.31
CA PHE A 288 24.67 5.76 1.31
C PHE A 288 24.30 5.19 2.70
N ASP A 289 23.58 4.07 2.76
CA ASP A 289 23.17 3.43 4.01
C ASP A 289 24.33 2.71 4.71
N THR A 290 25.36 2.30 3.94
CA THR A 290 26.59 1.70 4.45
C THR A 290 27.66 2.75 4.81
N GLY A 291 27.29 4.02 4.88
CA GLY A 291 28.16 5.20 4.92
C GLY A 291 29.39 5.11 5.80
N ARG A 292 30.54 5.53 5.25
CA ARG A 292 31.85 5.61 5.93
C ARG A 292 31.90 6.51 7.16
N ARG A 293 30.79 7.21 7.50
CA ARG A 293 30.63 8.00 8.72
C ARG A 293 29.17 7.95 9.17
N PRO A 294 28.80 7.05 10.09
CA PRO A 294 27.47 7.10 10.70
C PRO A 294 27.26 8.44 11.39
N SER A 295 26.18 9.12 11.11
CA SER A 295 25.77 10.28 11.91
C SER A 295 25.45 9.79 13.32
N ALA A 296 25.69 10.61 14.35
CA ALA A 296 25.44 10.27 15.75
C ALA A 296 23.95 9.95 16.07
N LYS A 297 23.06 10.01 15.06
CA LYS A 297 21.62 9.72 15.13
C LYS A 297 21.20 8.44 14.38
N SER A 298 22.06 7.88 13.51
CA SER A 298 21.73 6.63 12.83
C SER A 298 22.09 5.45 13.74
N GLN A 299 21.12 4.60 14.03
CA GLN A 299 21.33 3.32 14.73
C GLN A 299 21.07 2.18 13.72
N PRO A 300 22.04 1.86 12.84
CA PRO A 300 21.92 0.74 11.91
C PRO A 300 21.59 -0.58 12.61
N GLU A 301 22.07 -0.75 13.85
CA GLU A 301 21.86 -1.94 14.67
C GLU A 301 20.39 -2.29 14.89
N ARG A 302 19.48 -1.31 15.01
CA ARG A 302 18.06 -1.58 15.25
C ARG A 302 17.38 -2.22 14.04
N PHE A 303 17.73 -1.77 12.84
CA PHE A 303 17.20 -2.34 11.60
C PHE A 303 17.74 -3.78 11.41
N TYR A 304 19.01 -4.01 11.69
CA TYR A 304 19.58 -5.38 11.68
C TYR A 304 18.95 -6.28 12.74
N HIS A 305 18.59 -5.75 13.90
CA HIS A 305 17.87 -6.50 14.94
C HIS A 305 16.46 -6.91 14.50
N GLY A 306 15.71 -6.02 13.86
CA GLY A 306 14.37 -6.33 13.31
C GLY A 306 14.43 -7.41 12.23
N ILE A 307 15.39 -7.32 11.33
CA ILE A 307 15.66 -8.33 10.29
C ILE A 307 16.03 -9.68 10.93
N CYS A 308 16.96 -9.69 11.89
CA CYS A 308 17.37 -10.93 12.56
C CYS A 308 16.23 -11.56 13.37
N ALA A 309 15.38 -10.75 13.99
CA ALA A 309 14.19 -11.24 14.72
C ALA A 309 13.16 -11.84 13.76
N GLY A 310 12.87 -11.20 12.62
CA GLY A 310 11.98 -11.73 11.58
C GLY A 310 12.48 -13.06 11.00
N ILE A 311 13.79 -13.16 10.76
CA ILE A 311 14.43 -14.41 10.30
C ILE A 311 14.34 -15.51 11.37
N ALA A 312 14.52 -15.18 12.65
CA ALA A 312 14.44 -16.15 13.75
C ALA A 312 13.01 -16.72 13.93
N VAL A 313 11.99 -15.87 13.84
CA VAL A 313 10.58 -16.29 13.93
C VAL A 313 10.16 -17.16 12.74
N GLY A 314 10.66 -16.84 11.52
CA GLY A 314 10.44 -17.68 10.34
C GLY A 314 11.06 -19.07 10.45
N SER A 315 12.19 -19.22 11.19
CA SER A 315 12.88 -20.50 11.37
C SER A 315 12.23 -21.42 12.41
N GLU A 316 11.51 -20.87 13.42
CA GLU A 316 10.76 -21.71 14.38
C GLU A 316 9.59 -22.46 13.74
N ARG A 317 9.03 -21.93 12.63
CA ARG A 317 7.97 -22.64 11.87
C ARG A 317 8.49 -23.75 10.98
N ALA A 318 9.81 -23.86 10.78
CA ALA A 318 10.45 -24.83 9.90
C ALA A 318 11.08 -26.03 10.65
N ILE A 319 10.97 -26.10 11.98
CA ILE A 319 11.44 -27.26 12.74
C ILE A 319 10.25 -28.23 12.92
N PRO A 320 10.25 -29.40 12.23
CA PRO A 320 9.23 -30.42 12.54
C PRO A 320 9.48 -30.94 13.94
N ASP A 321 8.42 -31.05 14.75
CA ASP A 321 8.43 -31.81 16.00
C ASP A 321 8.85 -33.26 15.75
N SER A 322 10.16 -33.53 15.78
CA SER A 322 10.69 -34.88 15.80
C SER A 322 12.11 -34.88 16.33
N ILE A 323 12.27 -34.90 17.63
CA ILE A 323 13.16 -35.79 18.39
C ILE A 323 12.57 -36.02 19.78
#